data_7b7eaaacbf6b8a1dca19457b5aedf20e
#
_entry.id   7b7eaaacbf6b8a1dca19457b5aedf20e
#
_cell.length_a   1.000
_cell.length_b   1.000
_cell.length_c   1.000
_cell.angle_alpha   90.00
_cell.angle_beta   90.00
_cell.angle_gamma   90.00
#
_symmetry.space_group_name_H-M   'P 1'
#
loop_
_entity.id
_entity.type
_entity.pdbx_description
1 polymer ?
#
loop_
_entity_poly.entity_id
_entity_poly.type
_entity_poly.pdbx_seq_one_letter_code
_entity_poly.pdbx_strand_id
1 'polypeptide(L)'
;MSITLPAFLFWLLVPIDWPIWFDAFNVAVIGAGLSSVTLAFEIAGRSLPSGRVATAIAMVNLAGICAGAVLEIIPGIITHFLNASPLREMQIANAVFAVMLAVTIWATTLVRKAE
;
A
#
# COMPACT_ATOMS: atom_id res chain seq x y z
N MET A 1 -1.92 0.69 -9.75
CA MET A 1 -2.51 1.23 -8.49
C MET A 1 -4.05 1.18 -8.46
N SER A 2 -4.74 1.41 -9.55
CA SER A 2 -6.22 1.44 -9.57
C SER A 2 -6.91 0.11 -9.19
N ILE A 3 -6.26 -1.02 -9.38
CA ILE A 3 -6.84 -2.36 -9.13
C ILE A 3 -6.65 -2.80 -7.67
N THR A 4 -5.64 -2.30 -6.99
CA THR A 4 -5.29 -2.69 -5.62
C THR A 4 -6.31 -2.17 -4.60
N LEU A 5 -6.80 -0.95 -4.79
CA LEU A 5 -7.80 -0.35 -3.90
C LEU A 5 -9.10 -1.14 -3.85
N PRO A 6 -9.76 -1.50 -4.99
CA PRO A 6 -10.97 -2.32 -4.94
C PRO A 6 -10.73 -3.71 -4.35
N ALA A 7 -9.54 -4.31 -4.51
CA ALA A 7 -9.22 -5.59 -3.89
C ALA A 7 -9.20 -5.51 -2.35
N PHE A 8 -8.61 -4.45 -1.79
CA PHE A 8 -8.64 -4.20 -0.35
C PHE A 8 -10.04 -3.89 0.16
N LEU A 9 -10.80 -3.05 -0.56
CA LEU A 9 -12.17 -2.70 -0.19
C LEU A 9 -13.08 -3.92 -0.24
N PHE A 10 -12.88 -4.81 -1.21
CA PHE A 10 -13.62 -6.05 -1.30
C PHE A 10 -13.41 -6.93 -0.07
N TRP A 11 -12.17 -7.14 0.36
CA TRP A 11 -11.86 -7.89 1.59
C TRP A 11 -12.40 -7.22 2.87
N LEU A 12 -12.49 -5.90 2.88
CA LEU A 12 -13.02 -5.16 4.01
C LEU A 12 -14.54 -5.30 4.14
N LEU A 13 -15.25 -5.27 3.01
CA LEU A 13 -16.72 -5.18 2.98
C LEU A 13 -17.40 -6.55 2.98
N VAL A 14 -16.71 -7.61 2.59
CA VAL A 14 -17.30 -8.95 2.42
C VAL A 14 -16.62 -9.95 3.36
N PRO A 15 -17.00 -9.99 4.65
CA PRO A 15 -16.48 -10.95 5.61
C PRO A 15 -17.14 -12.32 5.41
N ILE A 16 -16.80 -13.01 4.33
CA ILE A 16 -17.27 -14.36 4.01
C ILE A 16 -16.05 -15.29 4.06
N ASP A 17 -16.24 -16.50 4.55
CA ASP A 17 -15.24 -17.56 4.46
C ASP A 17 -15.06 -18.00 3.00
N TRP A 18 -14.17 -17.30 2.31
CA TRP A 18 -13.83 -17.61 0.93
C TRP A 18 -12.93 -18.85 0.85
N PRO A 19 -13.03 -19.65 -0.21
CA PRO A 19 -12.08 -20.71 -0.43
C PRO A 19 -10.66 -20.15 -0.61
N ILE A 20 -9.67 -20.85 -0.07
CA ILE A 20 -8.26 -20.43 0.00
C ILE A 20 -7.66 -20.00 -1.35
N TRP A 21 -8.13 -20.58 -2.45
CA TRP A 21 -7.68 -20.19 -3.79
C TRP A 21 -8.10 -18.76 -4.18
N PHE A 22 -9.25 -18.30 -3.66
CA PHE A 22 -9.73 -16.94 -3.90
C PHE A 22 -8.90 -15.93 -3.11
N ASP A 23 -8.55 -16.25 -1.87
CA ASP A 23 -7.65 -15.42 -1.06
C ASP A 23 -6.27 -15.33 -1.70
N ALA A 24 -5.74 -16.46 -2.17
CA ALA A 24 -4.47 -16.50 -2.88
C ALA A 24 -4.48 -15.64 -4.16
N PHE A 25 -5.57 -15.69 -4.93
CA PHE A 25 -5.75 -14.84 -6.11
C PHE A 25 -5.78 -13.35 -5.74
N ASN A 26 -6.50 -12.99 -4.68
CA ASN A 26 -6.60 -11.60 -4.23
C ASN A 26 -5.26 -11.07 -3.74
N VAL A 27 -4.50 -11.85 -2.99
CA VAL A 27 -3.11 -11.53 -2.58
C VAL A 27 -2.21 -11.34 -3.80
N ALA A 28 -2.34 -12.18 -4.82
CA ALA A 28 -1.57 -12.06 -6.05
C ALA A 28 -1.90 -10.75 -6.81
N VAL A 29 -3.19 -10.36 -6.87
CA VAL A 29 -3.62 -9.09 -7.48
C VAL A 29 -3.07 -7.89 -6.71
N ILE A 30 -3.11 -7.93 -5.37
CA ILE A 30 -2.53 -6.90 -4.51
C ILE A 30 -1.01 -6.82 -4.74
N GLY A 31 -0.31 -7.95 -4.74
CA GLY A 31 1.13 -8.02 -4.99
C GLY A 31 1.52 -7.47 -6.36
N ALA A 32 0.77 -7.80 -7.40
CA ALA A 32 0.97 -7.25 -8.74
C ALA A 32 0.76 -5.72 -8.78
N GLY A 33 -0.22 -5.21 -8.03
CA GLY A 33 -0.44 -3.76 -7.90
C GLY A 33 0.70 -3.06 -7.15
N LEU A 34 1.27 -3.70 -6.14
CA LEU A 34 2.38 -3.17 -5.36
C LEU A 34 3.72 -3.21 -6.11
N SER A 35 3.89 -4.10 -7.09
CA SER A 35 5.08 -4.14 -7.94
C SER A 35 5.32 -2.85 -8.74
N SER A 36 4.30 -1.99 -8.85
CA SER A 36 4.44 -0.63 -9.44
C SER A 36 5.45 0.26 -8.70
N VAL A 37 5.88 -0.10 -7.49
CA VAL A 37 6.96 0.59 -6.76
C VAL A 37 8.28 0.55 -7.55
N THR A 38 8.55 -0.51 -8.29
CA THR A 38 9.72 -0.60 -9.17
C THR A 38 9.73 0.49 -10.26
N LEU A 39 8.56 0.91 -10.73
CA LEU A 39 8.43 2.02 -11.67
C LEU A 39 8.86 3.36 -11.06
N ALA A 40 8.64 3.55 -9.76
CA ALA A 40 9.08 4.75 -9.07
C ALA A 40 10.61 4.88 -9.06
N PHE A 41 11.34 3.77 -8.90
CA PHE A 41 12.79 3.74 -9.00
C PHE A 41 13.27 4.06 -10.41
N GLU A 42 12.61 3.53 -11.42
CA GLU A 42 12.95 3.78 -12.82
C GLU A 42 12.72 5.25 -13.20
N ILE A 43 11.60 5.84 -12.78
CA ILE A 43 11.29 7.26 -13.00
C ILE A 43 12.32 8.14 -12.28
N ALA A 44 12.63 7.86 -11.02
CA ALA A 44 13.66 8.59 -10.28
C ALA A 44 15.04 8.51 -10.96
N GLY A 45 15.36 7.33 -11.52
CA GLY A 45 16.62 7.14 -12.27
C GLY A 45 16.68 7.93 -13.58
N ARG A 46 15.58 8.07 -14.29
CA ARG A 46 15.53 8.78 -15.59
C ARG A 46 15.42 10.30 -15.44
N SER A 47 14.84 10.78 -14.33
CA SER A 47 14.53 12.21 -14.14
C SER A 47 15.70 13.03 -13.59
N LEU A 48 16.81 12.39 -13.19
CA LEU A 48 17.91 13.05 -12.49
C LEU A 48 19.26 12.86 -13.19
N PRO A 49 20.18 13.83 -13.04
CA PRO A 49 21.56 13.69 -13.50
C PRO A 49 22.23 12.44 -12.87
N SER A 50 23.08 11.77 -13.63
CA SER A 50 23.69 10.48 -13.25
C SER A 50 24.34 10.46 -11.86
N GLY A 51 24.93 11.58 -11.42
CA GLY A 51 25.55 11.69 -10.10
C GLY A 51 24.55 11.75 -8.91
N ARG A 52 23.25 11.91 -9.14
CA ARG A 52 22.22 12.01 -8.09
C ARG A 52 21.24 10.83 -8.08
N VAL A 53 21.30 9.97 -9.06
CA VAL A 53 20.39 8.83 -9.21
C VAL A 53 20.45 7.89 -8.00
N ALA A 54 21.66 7.54 -7.56
CA ALA A 54 21.85 6.64 -6.42
C ALA A 54 21.23 7.20 -5.12
N THR A 55 21.42 8.51 -4.88
CA THR A 55 20.84 9.19 -3.71
C THR A 55 19.31 9.22 -3.78
N ALA A 56 18.73 9.49 -4.94
CA ALA A 56 17.29 9.50 -5.12
C ALA A 56 16.67 8.12 -4.90
N ILE A 57 17.28 7.08 -5.45
CA ILE A 57 16.85 5.69 -5.25
C ILE A 57 16.92 5.33 -3.74
N ALA A 58 18.00 5.69 -3.05
CA ALA A 58 18.14 5.45 -1.61
C ALA A 58 17.05 6.18 -0.81
N MET A 59 16.73 7.43 -1.16
CA MET A 59 15.66 8.19 -0.50
C MET A 59 14.28 7.59 -0.72
N VAL A 60 13.96 7.16 -1.94
CA VAL A 60 12.70 6.48 -2.25
C VAL A 60 12.58 5.18 -1.47
N ASN A 61 13.66 4.39 -1.40
CA ASN A 61 13.69 3.15 -0.65
C ASN A 61 13.52 3.40 0.86
N LEU A 62 14.24 4.38 1.42
CA LEU A 62 14.11 4.78 2.83
C LEU A 62 12.68 5.21 3.15
N ALA A 63 12.08 6.06 2.32
CA ALA A 63 10.69 6.49 2.48
C ALA A 63 9.72 5.30 2.45
N GLY A 64 9.95 4.33 1.55
CA GLY A 64 9.16 3.11 1.47
C GLY A 64 9.25 2.26 2.73
N ILE A 65 10.45 2.05 3.27
CA ILE A 65 10.69 1.31 4.51
C ILE A 65 10.02 2.00 5.71
N CYS A 66 10.20 3.32 5.84
CA CYS A 66 9.57 4.10 6.91
C CYS A 66 8.03 4.04 6.82
N ALA A 67 7.47 4.20 5.63
CA ALA A 67 6.04 4.10 5.43
C ALA A 67 5.53 2.69 5.75
N GLY A 68 6.25 1.64 5.35
CA GLY A 68 5.92 0.25 5.67
C GLY A 68 5.90 0.01 7.18
N ALA A 69 6.93 0.44 7.90
CA ALA A 69 7.00 0.31 9.36
C ALA A 69 5.82 1.02 10.06
N VAL A 70 5.47 2.23 9.63
CA VAL A 70 4.31 2.96 10.17
C VAL A 70 3.01 2.21 9.89
N LEU A 71 2.86 1.65 8.69
CA LEU A 71 1.68 0.88 8.31
C LEU A 71 1.52 -0.44 9.08
N GLU A 72 2.62 -1.06 9.50
CA GLU A 72 2.57 -2.25 10.36
C GLU A 72 2.23 -1.91 11.81
N ILE A 73 2.76 -0.80 12.33
CA ILE A 73 2.57 -0.42 13.73
C ILE A 73 1.15 0.09 14.00
N ILE A 74 0.58 0.88 13.09
CA ILE A 74 -0.74 1.52 13.30
C ILE A 74 -1.86 0.50 13.55
N PRO A 75 -2.06 -0.54 12.72
CA PRO A 75 -3.08 -1.56 13.00
C PRO A 75 -2.86 -2.26 14.34
N GLY A 76 -1.60 -2.61 14.67
CA GLY A 76 -1.27 -3.26 15.92
C GLY A 76 -1.64 -2.43 17.15
N ILE A 77 -1.36 -1.13 17.12
CA ILE A 77 -1.77 -0.20 18.19
C ILE A 77 -3.30 -0.13 18.30
N ILE A 78 -4.00 0.06 17.18
CA ILE A 78 -5.46 0.19 17.17
C ILE A 78 -6.12 -1.09 17.72
N THR A 79 -5.68 -2.26 17.28
CA THR A 79 -6.24 -3.55 17.70
C THR A 79 -5.97 -3.84 19.17
N HIS A 80 -4.78 -3.47 19.66
CA HIS A 80 -4.44 -3.58 21.09
C HIS A 80 -5.38 -2.76 21.97
N PHE A 81 -5.65 -1.50 21.62
CA PHE A 81 -6.55 -0.65 22.39
C PHE A 81 -8.01 -1.08 22.31
N LEU A 82 -8.43 -1.68 21.21
CA LEU A 82 -9.81 -2.11 21.00
C LEU A 82 -10.10 -3.53 21.55
N ASN A 83 -9.09 -4.25 22.06
CA ASN A 83 -9.20 -5.69 22.39
C ASN A 83 -9.93 -6.46 21.27
N ALA A 84 -9.51 -6.23 20.04
CA ALA A 84 -10.22 -6.72 18.87
C ALA A 84 -10.09 -8.23 18.72
N SER A 85 -11.12 -8.88 18.19
CA SER A 85 -11.04 -10.29 17.77
C SER A 85 -10.13 -10.40 16.53
N PRO A 86 -9.53 -11.58 16.25
CA PRO A 86 -8.65 -11.77 15.10
C PRO A 86 -9.24 -11.33 13.76
N LEU A 87 -10.55 -11.53 13.56
CA LEU A 87 -11.25 -11.05 12.37
C LEU A 87 -11.27 -9.51 12.29
N ARG A 88 -11.54 -8.86 13.42
CA ARG A 88 -11.53 -7.39 13.48
C ARG A 88 -10.13 -6.82 13.30
N GLU A 89 -9.11 -7.50 13.80
CA GLU A 89 -7.71 -7.11 13.57
C GLU A 89 -7.39 -7.07 12.07
N MET A 90 -7.74 -8.11 11.35
CA MET A 90 -7.55 -8.18 9.90
C MET A 90 -8.35 -7.09 9.16
N GLN A 91 -9.60 -6.84 9.57
CA GLN A 91 -10.43 -5.79 8.97
C GLN A 91 -9.83 -4.39 9.21
N ILE A 92 -9.33 -4.12 10.41
CA ILE A 92 -8.67 -2.85 10.76
C ILE A 92 -7.40 -2.67 9.92
N ALA A 93 -6.55 -3.70 9.82
CA ALA A 93 -5.37 -3.65 8.99
C ALA A 93 -5.70 -3.33 7.54
N ASN A 94 -6.66 -4.03 6.95
CA ASN A 94 -7.11 -3.79 5.58
C ASN A 94 -7.70 -2.39 5.39
N ALA A 95 -8.43 -1.86 6.37
CA ALA A 95 -8.98 -0.51 6.33
C ALA A 95 -7.86 0.54 6.33
N VAL A 96 -6.84 0.39 7.17
CA VAL A 96 -5.68 1.29 7.20
C VAL A 96 -4.97 1.29 5.85
N PHE A 97 -4.70 0.13 5.27
CA PHE A 97 -4.09 0.02 3.94
C PHE A 97 -4.95 0.67 2.85
N ALA A 98 -6.28 0.46 2.87
CA ALA A 98 -7.19 1.05 1.90
C ALA A 98 -7.18 2.58 1.98
N VAL A 99 -7.20 3.15 3.19
CA VAL A 99 -7.13 4.60 3.41
C VAL A 99 -5.80 5.16 2.88
N MET A 100 -4.68 4.54 3.22
CA MET A 100 -3.37 5.00 2.76
C MET A 100 -3.23 4.93 1.24
N LEU A 101 -3.77 3.90 0.62
CA LEU A 101 -3.78 3.77 -0.83
C LEU A 101 -4.66 4.85 -1.48
N ALA A 102 -5.81 5.15 -0.91
CA ALA A 102 -6.69 6.23 -1.36
C ALA A 102 -6.00 7.60 -1.27
N VAL A 103 -5.31 7.88 -0.15
CA VAL A 103 -4.51 9.10 0.04
C VAL A 103 -3.40 9.19 -1.00
N THR A 104 -2.70 8.09 -1.27
CA THR A 104 -1.64 8.05 -2.28
C THR A 104 -2.18 8.33 -3.69
N ILE A 105 -3.30 7.73 -4.06
CA ILE A 105 -3.96 7.98 -5.34
C ILE A 105 -4.38 9.45 -5.44
N TRP A 106 -4.98 10.00 -4.40
CA TRP A 106 -5.38 11.40 -4.34
C TRP A 106 -4.18 12.34 -4.49
N ALA A 107 -3.10 12.11 -3.73
CA ALA A 107 -1.88 12.92 -3.82
C ALA A 107 -1.26 12.89 -5.22
N THR A 108 -1.22 11.71 -5.86
CA THR A 108 -0.70 11.61 -7.25
C THR A 108 -1.57 12.36 -8.27
N THR A 109 -2.89 12.42 -8.05
CA THR A 109 -3.77 13.23 -8.92
C THR A 109 -3.56 14.72 -8.76
N LEU A 110 -3.21 15.18 -7.56
CA LEU A 110 -2.89 16.60 -7.33
C LEU A 110 -1.58 17.00 -8.01
N VAL A 111 -0.54 16.19 -7.88
CA VAL A 111 0.75 16.44 -8.53
C VAL A 111 0.58 16.53 -10.06
N ARG A 112 -0.17 15.59 -10.64
CA ARG A 112 -0.42 15.58 -12.09
C ARG A 112 -1.20 16.80 -12.61
N LYS A 113 -1.99 17.45 -11.76
CA LYS A 113 -2.73 18.67 -12.15
C LYS A 113 -1.87 19.94 -12.06
N ALA A 114 -0.73 19.86 -11.36
CA ALA A 114 0.19 20.98 -11.17
C ALA A 114 1.26 21.07 -12.28
N GLU A 115 1.41 20.04 -13.10
CA GLU A 115 2.24 20.01 -14.31
C GLU A 115 1.47 20.48 -15.53
#